data_6c470c94f136811e743cc5253ac1ef71
#
_entry.id   6c470c94f136811e743cc5253ac1ef71
#
_cell.length_a   1.000
_cell.length_b   1.000
_cell.length_c   1.000
_cell.angle_alpha   90.00
_cell.angle_beta   90.00
_cell.angle_gamma   90.00
#
_symmetry.space_group_name_H-M   'P 1'
#
loop_
_entity.id
_entity.type
_entity.pdbx_description
1 polymer ?
#
loop_
_entity_poly.entity_id
_entity_poly.type
_entity_poly.pdbx_seq_one_letter_code
_entity_poly.pdbx_strand_id
1 'polypeptide(L)'
;MSLFDLTGKVAIITGSSRGIGRSIAEQMAVQGAKVVISSRKLDACEEVANAIYARCGEGSAVAIAASISSKDALQGLVDQTVTAFGKIDILVCNAAVNPYYGGMSGITDEQFRKILDSNVLSNHWLAQMVLPGMIARRDGSIVIVSSIGGPRG
;
A
#
# COMPACT_ATOMS: atom_id res chain seq x y z
N MET A 1 2.54 27.06 -2.11
CA MET A 1 2.22 25.80 -1.43
C MET A 1 0.80 25.40 -1.82
N SER A 2 0.63 24.23 -2.43
CA SER A 2 -0.70 23.69 -2.76
C SER A 2 -1.33 23.11 -1.48
N LEU A 3 -2.65 23.14 -1.37
CA LEU A 3 -3.40 22.51 -0.27
C LEU A 3 -3.10 20.98 -0.17
N PHE A 4 -2.72 20.36 -1.28
CA PHE A 4 -2.42 18.93 -1.37
C PHE A 4 -0.93 18.65 -1.59
N ASP A 5 -0.06 19.59 -1.25
CA ASP A 5 1.40 19.42 -1.39
C ASP A 5 1.93 18.28 -0.50
N LEU A 6 2.53 17.27 -1.14
CA LEU A 6 3.16 16.12 -0.48
C LEU A 6 4.68 16.12 -0.68
N THR A 7 5.27 17.25 -1.04
CA THR A 7 6.71 17.36 -1.25
C THR A 7 7.49 16.89 -0.02
N GLY A 8 8.43 15.97 -0.22
CA GLY A 8 9.25 15.40 0.85
C GLY A 8 8.57 14.29 1.65
N LYS A 9 7.31 13.93 1.38
CA LYS A 9 6.64 12.77 1.98
C LYS A 9 6.98 11.50 1.22
N VAL A 10 7.04 10.38 1.95
CA VAL A 10 7.24 9.04 1.42
C VAL A 10 6.01 8.19 1.71
N ALA A 11 5.42 7.60 0.66
CA ALA A 11 4.19 6.83 0.76
C ALA A 11 4.38 5.39 0.28
N ILE A 12 3.93 4.43 1.08
CA ILE A 12 3.72 3.04 0.63
C ILE A 12 2.25 2.89 0.27
N ILE A 13 1.97 2.34 -0.93
CA ILE A 13 0.61 2.01 -1.37
C ILE A 13 0.57 0.52 -1.73
N THR A 14 -0.13 -0.29 -0.95
CA THR A 14 -0.29 -1.71 -1.26
C THR A 14 -1.31 -1.92 -2.38
N GLY A 15 -1.09 -2.93 -3.23
CA GLY A 15 -1.98 -3.19 -4.36
C GLY A 15 -1.96 -2.09 -5.43
N SER A 16 -0.82 -1.44 -5.63
CA SER A 16 -0.70 -0.25 -6.47
C SER A 16 -0.22 -0.52 -7.91
N SER A 17 -0.14 -1.77 -8.33
CA SER A 17 0.18 -2.11 -9.74
C SER A 17 -0.98 -1.89 -10.71
N ARG A 18 -2.20 -1.63 -10.22
CA ARG A 18 -3.39 -1.41 -11.05
C ARG A 18 -4.52 -0.72 -10.27
N GLY A 19 -5.56 -0.28 -10.98
CA GLY A 19 -6.84 0.19 -10.42
C GLY A 19 -6.68 1.36 -9.44
N ILE A 20 -7.41 1.30 -8.33
CA ILE A 20 -7.46 2.37 -7.33
C ILE A 20 -6.07 2.65 -6.74
N GLY A 21 -5.32 1.61 -6.37
CA GLY A 21 -3.98 1.78 -5.78
C GLY A 21 -3.00 2.45 -6.74
N ARG A 22 -3.03 2.11 -8.03
CA ARG A 22 -2.23 2.79 -9.06
C ARG A 22 -2.60 4.27 -9.17
N SER A 23 -3.90 4.57 -9.24
CA SER A 23 -4.38 5.96 -9.32
C SER A 23 -3.97 6.78 -8.10
N ILE A 24 -4.06 6.21 -6.89
CA ILE A 24 -3.60 6.86 -5.66
C ILE A 24 -2.11 7.18 -5.76
N ALA A 25 -1.28 6.21 -6.14
CA ALA A 25 0.16 6.39 -6.24
C ALA A 25 0.54 7.46 -7.27
N GLU A 26 -0.08 7.42 -8.45
CA GLU A 26 0.13 8.43 -9.50
C GLU A 26 -0.23 9.85 -9.04
N GLN A 27 -1.37 10.02 -8.36
CA GLN A 27 -1.80 11.32 -7.86
C GLN A 27 -0.90 11.81 -6.71
N MET A 28 -0.51 10.95 -5.78
CA MET A 28 0.42 11.32 -4.71
C MET A 28 1.78 11.76 -5.26
N ALA A 29 2.30 11.05 -6.27
CA ALA A 29 3.55 11.43 -6.93
C ALA A 29 3.44 12.79 -7.64
N VAL A 30 2.33 13.07 -8.30
CA VAL A 30 2.05 14.39 -8.92
C VAL A 30 2.03 15.52 -7.88
N GLN A 31 1.60 15.23 -6.66
CA GLN A 31 1.64 16.17 -5.54
C GLN A 31 3.01 16.23 -4.82
N GLY A 32 4.04 15.57 -5.35
CA GLY A 32 5.42 15.66 -4.86
C GLY A 32 5.85 14.56 -3.88
N ALA A 33 5.01 13.58 -3.59
CA ALA A 33 5.42 12.45 -2.76
C ALA A 33 6.37 11.51 -3.53
N LYS A 34 7.28 10.87 -2.80
CA LYS A 34 7.97 9.67 -3.25
C LYS A 34 7.08 8.46 -2.93
N VAL A 35 6.81 7.63 -3.94
CA VAL A 35 5.85 6.54 -3.79
C VAL A 35 6.49 5.17 -3.98
N VAL A 36 6.04 4.21 -3.19
CA VAL A 36 6.40 2.79 -3.31
C VAL A 36 5.24 2.05 -3.93
N ILE A 37 5.47 1.50 -5.11
CA ILE A 37 4.53 0.66 -5.83
C ILE A 37 4.72 -0.78 -5.38
N SER A 38 3.70 -1.39 -4.81
CA SER A 38 3.79 -2.74 -4.28
C SER A 38 2.59 -3.61 -4.65
N SER A 39 2.90 -4.78 -5.15
CA SER A 39 1.98 -5.89 -5.37
C SER A 39 2.77 -7.20 -5.39
N ARG A 40 2.11 -8.33 -5.67
CA ARG A 40 2.78 -9.65 -5.72
C ARG A 40 3.72 -9.81 -6.92
N LYS A 41 3.52 -9.05 -7.99
CA LYS A 41 4.29 -9.15 -9.25
C LYS A 41 5.17 -7.92 -9.41
N LEU A 42 6.47 -8.15 -9.40
CA LEU A 42 7.47 -7.08 -9.53
C LEU A 42 7.37 -6.36 -10.88
N ASP A 43 7.27 -7.11 -11.97
CA ASP A 43 7.15 -6.57 -13.34
C ASP A 43 6.00 -5.56 -13.47
N ALA A 44 4.84 -5.89 -12.93
CA ALA A 44 3.68 -4.98 -12.92
C ALA A 44 3.89 -3.74 -12.04
N CYS A 45 4.67 -3.86 -10.95
CA CYS A 45 5.04 -2.72 -10.13
C CYS A 45 6.06 -1.82 -10.83
N GLU A 46 7.03 -2.41 -11.52
CA GLU A 46 8.05 -1.68 -12.29
C GLU A 46 7.44 -0.88 -13.44
N GLU A 47 6.46 -1.45 -14.15
CA GLU A 47 5.73 -0.72 -15.19
C GLU A 47 5.12 0.58 -14.66
N VAL A 48 4.44 0.53 -13.51
CA VAL A 48 3.82 1.70 -12.89
C VAL A 48 4.87 2.66 -12.35
N ALA A 49 5.91 2.17 -11.68
CA ALA A 49 6.98 3.00 -11.16
C ALA A 49 7.70 3.77 -12.28
N ASN A 50 7.98 3.10 -13.42
CA ASN A 50 8.58 3.72 -14.59
C ASN A 50 7.68 4.78 -15.22
N ALA A 51 6.37 4.55 -15.27
CA ALA A 51 5.41 5.54 -15.77
C ALA A 51 5.36 6.80 -14.87
N ILE A 52 5.42 6.61 -13.55
CA ILE A 52 5.50 7.71 -12.57
C ILE A 52 6.84 8.45 -12.71
N TYR A 53 7.94 7.72 -12.81
CA TYR A 53 9.26 8.28 -13.04
C TYR A 53 9.32 9.19 -14.28
N ALA A 54 8.78 8.70 -15.40
CA ALA A 54 8.74 9.47 -16.64
C ALA A 54 7.94 10.78 -16.53
N ARG A 55 6.91 10.79 -15.66
CA ARG A 55 6.04 11.95 -15.45
C ARG A 55 6.51 12.90 -14.36
N CYS A 56 7.02 12.36 -13.26
CA CYS A 56 7.32 13.12 -12.03
C CYS A 56 8.82 13.29 -11.75
N GLY A 57 9.69 12.65 -12.55
CA GLY A 57 11.14 12.75 -12.44
C GLY A 57 11.81 11.65 -11.64
N GLU A 58 13.12 11.68 -11.64
CA GLU A 58 13.97 10.67 -11.02
C GLU A 58 13.76 10.60 -9.50
N GLY A 59 13.68 9.37 -8.98
CA GLY A 59 13.49 9.11 -7.56
C GLY A 59 12.07 9.36 -7.04
N SER A 60 11.08 9.60 -7.93
CA SER A 60 9.67 9.78 -7.54
C SER A 60 8.96 8.48 -7.18
N ALA A 61 9.41 7.35 -7.70
CA ALA A 61 8.80 6.04 -7.45
C ALA A 61 9.83 4.92 -7.38
N VAL A 62 9.50 3.86 -6.63
CA VAL A 62 10.23 2.59 -6.60
C VAL A 62 9.24 1.44 -6.59
N ALA A 63 9.61 0.33 -7.24
CA ALA A 63 8.83 -0.91 -7.23
C ALA A 63 9.41 -1.89 -6.22
N ILE A 64 8.58 -2.42 -5.31
CA ILE A 64 8.97 -3.44 -4.34
C ILE A 64 7.85 -4.48 -4.28
N ALA A 65 8.15 -5.69 -4.74
CA ALA A 65 7.18 -6.79 -4.68
C ALA A 65 6.99 -7.28 -3.25
N ALA A 66 5.73 -7.38 -2.82
CA ALA A 66 5.37 -7.98 -1.55
C ALA A 66 3.96 -8.60 -1.60
N SER A 67 3.83 -9.81 -1.07
CA SER A 67 2.53 -10.42 -0.83
C SER A 67 1.98 -9.97 0.52
N ILE A 68 0.75 -9.48 0.54
CA ILE A 68 0.07 -9.10 1.80
C ILE A 68 -0.24 -10.31 2.69
N SER A 69 -0.17 -11.53 2.16
CA SER A 69 -0.33 -12.76 2.93
C SER A 69 0.95 -13.22 3.65
N SER A 70 2.07 -12.51 3.49
CA SER A 70 3.35 -12.86 4.10
C SER A 70 3.85 -11.70 4.96
N LYS A 71 3.93 -11.92 6.26
CA LYS A 71 4.46 -10.94 7.20
C LYS A 71 5.91 -10.57 6.89
N ASP A 72 6.73 -11.56 6.52
CA ASP A 72 8.14 -11.35 6.17
C ASP A 72 8.29 -10.53 4.88
N ALA A 73 7.43 -10.76 3.88
CA ALA A 73 7.42 -9.96 2.66
C ALA A 73 7.02 -8.49 2.95
N LEU A 74 6.08 -8.27 3.86
CA LEU A 74 5.69 -6.94 4.29
C LEU A 74 6.78 -6.25 5.11
N GLN A 75 7.51 -6.98 5.96
CA GLN A 75 8.68 -6.43 6.64
C GLN A 75 9.75 -6.03 5.61
N GLY A 76 10.02 -6.87 4.62
CA GLY A 76 10.94 -6.56 3.53
C GLY A 76 10.52 -5.32 2.73
N LEU A 77 9.22 -5.12 2.50
CA LEU A 77 8.67 -3.92 1.86
C LEU A 77 9.00 -2.66 2.68
N VAL A 78 8.78 -2.70 3.98
CA VAL A 78 9.08 -1.58 4.88
C VAL A 78 10.58 -1.30 4.92
N ASP A 79 11.41 -2.32 5.10
CA ASP A 79 12.87 -2.19 5.20
C ASP A 79 13.47 -1.62 3.91
N GLN A 80 13.06 -2.11 2.75
CA GLN A 80 13.51 -1.63 1.45
C GLN A 80 13.04 -0.18 1.19
N THR A 81 11.85 0.19 1.65
CA THR A 81 11.36 1.57 1.56
C THR A 81 12.24 2.52 2.39
N VAL A 82 12.56 2.14 3.62
CA VAL A 82 13.47 2.92 4.49
C VAL A 82 14.86 3.01 3.88
N THR A 83 15.36 1.94 3.29
CA THR A 83 16.65 1.95 2.59
C THR A 83 16.64 2.91 1.38
N ALA A 84 15.57 2.91 0.60
CA ALA A 84 15.47 3.75 -0.61
C ALA A 84 15.22 5.23 -0.30
N PHE A 85 14.38 5.53 0.69
CA PHE A 85 13.87 6.89 0.93
C PHE A 85 14.11 7.43 2.35
N GLY A 86 14.64 6.62 3.25
CA GLY A 86 15.01 7.02 4.61
C GLY A 86 13.88 7.04 5.64
N LYS A 87 12.62 7.03 5.21
CA LYS A 87 11.45 7.13 6.09
C LYS A 87 10.18 6.63 5.41
N ILE A 88 9.10 6.51 6.19
CA ILE A 88 7.75 6.28 5.69
C ILE A 88 6.82 7.25 6.43
N ASP A 89 6.19 8.15 5.69
CA ASP A 89 5.27 9.15 6.25
C ASP A 89 3.80 8.78 6.04
N ILE A 90 3.52 8.01 4.97
CA ILE A 90 2.16 7.66 4.57
C ILE A 90 2.10 6.16 4.27
N LEU A 91 1.13 5.48 4.86
CA LEU A 91 0.79 4.10 4.53
C LEU A 91 -0.63 4.05 3.99
N VAL A 92 -0.81 3.55 2.77
CA VAL A 92 -2.12 3.30 2.17
C VAL A 92 -2.32 1.79 2.03
N CYS A 93 -3.16 1.24 2.90
CA CYS A 93 -3.59 -0.16 2.84
C CYS A 93 -4.74 -0.29 1.85
N ASN A 94 -4.41 -0.56 0.59
CA ASN A 94 -5.37 -0.68 -0.50
C ASN A 94 -5.50 -2.12 -1.03
N ALA A 95 -4.46 -2.94 -0.91
CA ALA A 95 -4.51 -4.32 -1.35
C ALA A 95 -5.58 -5.11 -0.57
N ALA A 96 -6.40 -5.85 -1.29
CA ALA A 96 -7.42 -6.71 -0.72
C ALA A 96 -7.62 -7.95 -1.59
N VAL A 97 -8.17 -9.00 -0.99
CA VAL A 97 -8.59 -10.21 -1.69
C VAL A 97 -10.02 -10.57 -1.28
N ASN A 98 -10.77 -11.11 -2.25
CA ASN A 98 -12.06 -11.72 -1.99
C ASN A 98 -12.12 -13.06 -2.74
N PRO A 99 -11.76 -14.18 -2.09
CA PRO A 99 -11.75 -15.51 -2.71
C PRO A 99 -13.13 -16.13 -2.87
N TYR A 100 -14.18 -15.49 -2.33
CA TYR A 100 -15.54 -16.02 -2.36
C TYR A 100 -16.54 -14.89 -2.65
N TYR A 101 -17.49 -15.18 -3.54
CA TYR A 101 -18.60 -14.30 -3.84
C TYR A 101 -19.91 -15.10 -3.79
N GLY A 102 -20.74 -14.87 -2.78
CA GLY A 102 -21.98 -15.61 -2.56
C GLY A 102 -22.57 -15.39 -1.17
N GLY A 103 -23.61 -16.14 -0.86
CA GLY A 103 -24.27 -16.08 0.46
C GLY A 103 -23.39 -16.59 1.60
N MET A 104 -23.59 -16.07 2.79
CA MET A 104 -22.81 -16.41 3.99
C MET A 104 -22.75 -17.93 4.26
N SER A 105 -23.82 -18.66 3.94
CA SER A 105 -23.90 -20.11 4.15
C SER A 105 -22.97 -20.94 3.26
N GLY A 106 -22.45 -20.36 2.18
CA GLY A 106 -21.58 -21.06 1.23
C GLY A 106 -20.08 -20.81 1.41
N ILE A 107 -19.69 -19.85 2.25
CA ILE A 107 -18.27 -19.56 2.47
C ILE A 107 -17.65 -20.65 3.36
N THR A 108 -16.46 -21.12 2.99
CA THR A 108 -15.69 -22.06 3.82
C THR A 108 -14.87 -21.32 4.89
N ASP A 109 -14.50 -22.01 5.96
CA ASP A 109 -13.63 -21.47 7.01
C ASP A 109 -12.28 -21.01 6.45
N GLU A 110 -11.72 -21.75 5.49
CA GLU A 110 -10.46 -21.40 4.83
C GLU A 110 -10.57 -20.08 4.06
N GLN A 111 -11.63 -19.92 3.28
CA GLN A 111 -11.91 -18.69 2.54
C GLN A 111 -12.12 -17.51 3.48
N PHE A 112 -12.89 -17.72 4.56
CA PHE A 112 -13.14 -16.70 5.57
C PHE A 112 -11.86 -16.25 6.27
N ARG A 113 -11.01 -17.21 6.72
CA ARG A 113 -9.70 -16.89 7.30
C ARG A 113 -8.83 -16.13 6.33
N LYS A 114 -8.78 -16.53 5.07
CA LYS A 114 -8.01 -15.84 4.04
C LYS A 114 -8.45 -14.37 3.85
N ILE A 115 -9.74 -14.10 3.94
CA ILE A 115 -10.26 -12.72 3.89
C ILE A 115 -9.75 -11.92 5.08
N LEU A 116 -9.85 -12.47 6.29
CA LEU A 116 -9.37 -11.79 7.50
C LEU A 116 -7.86 -11.58 7.49
N ASP A 117 -7.10 -12.60 7.13
CA ASP A 117 -5.63 -12.53 7.09
C ASP A 117 -5.15 -11.50 6.07
N SER A 118 -5.74 -11.48 4.90
CA SER A 118 -5.32 -10.59 3.81
C SER A 118 -5.84 -9.15 3.97
N ASN A 119 -7.07 -8.97 4.45
CA ASN A 119 -7.72 -7.65 4.44
C ASN A 119 -7.68 -6.94 5.81
N VAL A 120 -7.41 -7.66 6.89
CA VAL A 120 -7.36 -7.11 8.25
C VAL A 120 -5.98 -7.30 8.88
N LEU A 121 -5.51 -8.54 9.00
CA LEU A 121 -4.26 -8.85 9.70
C LEU A 121 -3.05 -8.26 8.99
N SER A 122 -3.00 -8.26 7.65
CA SER A 122 -1.92 -7.64 6.89
C SER A 122 -1.80 -6.13 7.13
N ASN A 123 -2.93 -5.45 7.25
CA ASN A 123 -2.98 -4.01 7.55
C ASN A 123 -2.49 -3.72 8.96
N HIS A 124 -2.85 -4.60 9.93
CA HIS A 124 -2.33 -4.53 11.28
C HIS A 124 -0.80 -4.70 11.34
N TRP A 125 -0.24 -5.68 10.63
CA TRP A 125 1.20 -5.88 10.54
C TRP A 125 1.92 -4.65 9.98
N LEU A 126 1.44 -4.13 8.85
CA LEU A 126 2.02 -2.94 8.24
C LEU A 126 1.96 -1.72 9.17
N ALA A 127 0.81 -1.52 9.83
CA ALA A 127 0.69 -0.43 10.81
C ALA A 127 1.72 -0.58 11.93
N GLN A 128 1.87 -1.78 12.51
CA GLN A 128 2.88 -2.05 13.54
C GLN A 128 4.31 -1.76 13.05
N MET A 129 4.62 -2.07 11.80
CA MET A 129 5.96 -1.87 11.23
C MET A 129 6.30 -0.40 10.98
N VAL A 130 5.33 0.43 10.58
CA VAL A 130 5.57 1.85 10.24
C VAL A 130 5.40 2.80 11.42
N LEU A 131 4.55 2.46 12.40
CA LEU A 131 4.21 3.31 13.54
C LEU A 131 5.42 3.79 14.37
N PRO A 132 6.43 2.95 14.69
CA PRO A 132 7.56 3.42 15.49
C PRO A 132 8.28 4.62 14.87
N GLY A 133 8.51 4.61 13.55
CA GLY A 133 9.12 5.71 12.83
C GLY A 133 8.23 6.96 12.77
N MET A 134 6.92 6.79 12.56
CA MET A 134 5.95 7.87 12.55
C MET A 134 5.85 8.54 13.92
N ILE A 135 5.78 7.75 15.00
CA ILE A 135 5.72 8.24 16.39
C ILE A 135 7.00 9.03 16.73
N ALA A 136 8.18 8.48 16.41
CA ALA A 136 9.45 9.15 16.69
C ALA A 136 9.56 10.52 16.02
N ARG A 137 9.02 10.66 14.79
CA ARG A 137 9.00 11.92 14.06
C ARG A 137 7.78 12.81 14.39
N ARG A 138 6.80 12.30 15.13
CA ARG A 138 5.50 12.94 15.38
C ARG A 138 4.78 13.35 14.09
N ASP A 139 4.95 12.56 13.04
CA ASP A 139 4.41 12.82 11.71
C ASP A 139 4.15 11.48 11.00
N GLY A 140 2.93 11.28 10.55
CA GLY A 140 2.53 10.08 9.83
C GLY A 140 1.02 10.02 9.58
N SER A 141 0.64 9.29 8.53
CA SER A 141 -0.75 9.05 8.18
C SER A 141 -0.93 7.60 7.73
N ILE A 142 -1.97 6.94 8.24
CA ILE A 142 -2.38 5.59 7.80
C ILE A 142 -3.79 5.68 7.25
N VAL A 143 -3.96 5.23 6.00
CA VAL A 143 -5.25 5.19 5.31
C VAL A 143 -5.58 3.75 4.96
N ILE A 144 -6.77 3.31 5.28
CA ILE A 144 -7.29 1.98 4.90
C ILE A 144 -8.41 2.18 3.89
N VAL A 145 -8.24 1.63 2.69
CA VAL A 145 -9.28 1.63 1.67
C VAL A 145 -10.29 0.54 2.00
N SER A 146 -11.53 0.94 2.22
CA SER A 146 -12.64 0.07 2.56
C SER A 146 -13.72 0.11 1.47
N SER A 147 -14.84 -0.57 1.71
CA SER A 147 -15.95 -0.66 0.78
C SER A 147 -17.28 -0.44 1.48
N ILE A 148 -18.22 0.21 0.78
CA ILE A 148 -19.62 0.32 1.23
C ILE A 148 -20.32 -1.05 1.27
N GLY A 149 -19.80 -2.06 0.57
CA GLY A 149 -20.30 -3.43 0.64
C GLY A 149 -20.20 -4.06 2.02
N GLY A 150 -19.24 -3.61 2.86
CA GLY A 150 -19.13 -4.07 4.25
C GLY A 150 -20.34 -3.69 5.14
N PRO A 151 -20.82 -2.42 5.13
CA PRO A 151 -21.96 -2.00 5.92
C PRO A 151 -23.33 -2.45 5.38
N ARG A 152 -23.39 -2.96 4.16
CA ARG A 152 -24.63 -3.37 3.46
C ARG A 152 -24.75 -4.88 3.23
N GLY A 153 -23.85 -5.64 3.82
CA GLY A 153 -23.82 -7.11 3.72
C GLY A 153 -24.97 -7.82 4.41
#